data_1c93a3d4bda9dd43dd9c6daf3b119e3e
#
_entry.id   1c93a3d4bda9dd43dd9c6daf3b119e3e
#
_cell.length_a   1.000
_cell.length_b   1.000
_cell.length_c   1.000
_cell.angle_alpha   90.00
_cell.angle_beta   90.00
_cell.angle_gamma   90.00
#
_symmetry.space_group_name_H-M   'P 1'
#
loop_
_entity.id
_entity.type
_entity.pdbx_description
1 polymer ?
#
loop_
_entity_poly.entity_id
_entity_poly.type
_entity_poly.pdbx_seq_one_letter_code
_entity_poly.pdbx_strand_id
1 'polypeptide(L)'
;MLDVLKSSYVNIISMSLADTAEYGLLRIISDKPQDGKTALSAAGFSTMLTDVFILSIPHEPGALQQILRVISDEELSVEYMYGLSVGGDEASIVVKMSDLIKADEVFAKHKIKTLSYSELG
;
A
#
# COMPACT_ATOMS: atom_id res chain seq x y z
N MET A 1 -19.85 4.18 1.20
CA MET A 1 -18.46 4.40 0.75
C MET A 1 -18.18 3.79 -0.62
N LEU A 2 -18.40 2.50 -0.82
CA LEU A 2 -18.14 1.85 -2.10
C LEU A 2 -19.03 2.39 -3.22
N ASP A 3 -20.26 2.73 -2.90
CA ASP A 3 -21.19 3.34 -3.88
C ASP A 3 -20.70 4.70 -4.38
N VAL A 4 -20.09 5.48 -3.49
CA VAL A 4 -19.52 6.78 -3.84
C VAL A 4 -18.39 6.61 -4.84
N LEU A 5 -17.50 5.66 -4.60
CA LEU A 5 -16.38 5.38 -5.50
C LEU A 5 -16.87 4.88 -6.86
N LYS A 6 -17.86 4.01 -6.86
CA LYS A 6 -18.47 3.51 -8.09
C LYS A 6 -19.08 4.64 -8.91
N SER A 7 -19.84 5.53 -8.27
CA SER A 7 -20.47 6.66 -8.92
C SER A 7 -19.47 7.65 -9.52
N SER A 8 -18.27 7.71 -8.95
CA SER A 8 -17.18 8.58 -9.40
C SER A 8 -16.24 7.89 -10.39
N TYR A 9 -16.57 6.68 -10.82
CA TYR A 9 -15.75 5.87 -11.73
C TYR A 9 -14.34 5.58 -11.20
N VAL A 10 -14.23 5.45 -9.88
CA VAL A 10 -12.98 5.04 -9.23
C VAL A 10 -12.99 3.53 -9.05
N ASN A 11 -12.03 2.86 -9.65
CA ASN A 11 -11.91 1.42 -9.57
C ASN A 11 -11.02 1.01 -8.39
N ILE A 12 -11.51 0.10 -7.56
CA ILE A 12 -10.77 -0.41 -6.41
C ILE A 12 -9.91 -1.58 -6.87
N ILE A 13 -8.59 -1.44 -6.72
CA ILE A 13 -7.64 -2.50 -7.03
C ILE A 13 -7.53 -3.47 -5.85
N SER A 14 -7.49 -2.92 -4.64
CA SER A 14 -7.41 -3.72 -3.42
C SER A 14 -7.89 -2.90 -2.24
N MET A 15 -8.34 -3.59 -1.18
CA MET A 15 -8.75 -2.95 0.05
C MET A 15 -8.34 -3.82 1.24
N SER A 16 -8.04 -3.18 2.36
CA SER A 16 -7.67 -3.82 3.61
C SER A 16 -8.39 -3.14 4.76
N LEU A 17 -8.99 -3.93 5.62
CA LEU A 17 -9.69 -3.43 6.80
C LEU A 17 -8.83 -3.67 8.04
N ALA A 18 -8.53 -2.59 8.77
CA ALA A 18 -7.86 -2.67 10.06
C ALA A 18 -8.84 -2.21 11.13
N ASP A 19 -9.14 -3.09 12.07
CA ASP A 19 -10.05 -2.82 13.18
C ASP A 19 -9.27 -2.52 14.44
N THR A 20 -9.71 -1.48 15.16
CA THR A 20 -9.25 -1.20 16.50
C THR A 20 -10.43 -1.29 17.47
N ALA A 21 -10.18 -1.19 18.76
CA ALA A 21 -11.24 -1.23 19.76
C ALA A 21 -12.21 -0.06 19.65
N GLU A 22 -11.81 1.03 19.02
CA GLU A 22 -12.59 2.28 18.96
C GLU A 22 -13.16 2.57 17.58
N TYR A 23 -12.49 2.16 16.52
CA TYR A 23 -12.93 2.44 15.14
C TYR A 23 -12.31 1.47 14.15
N GLY A 24 -12.93 1.37 12.97
CA GLY A 24 -12.38 0.64 11.84
C GLY A 24 -11.68 1.58 10.88
N LEU A 25 -10.60 1.11 10.26
CA LEU A 25 -9.87 1.83 9.24
C LEU A 25 -9.83 1.00 7.96
N LEU A 26 -10.33 1.56 6.87
CA LEU A 26 -10.31 0.91 5.57
C LEU A 26 -9.23 1.55 4.69
N ARG A 27 -8.29 0.74 4.22
CA ARG A 27 -7.25 1.16 3.28
C ARG A 27 -7.60 0.68 1.90
N ILE A 28 -7.55 1.59 0.93
CA ILE A 28 -7.96 1.31 -0.45
C ILE A 28 -6.84 1.69 -1.42
N ILE A 29 -6.48 0.76 -2.28
CA ILE A 29 -5.65 1.03 -3.45
C ILE A 29 -6.59 1.12 -4.64
N SER A 30 -6.57 2.25 -5.33
CA SER A 30 -7.45 2.50 -6.47
C SER A 30 -6.67 3.01 -7.67
N ASP A 31 -7.31 3.00 -8.83
CA ASP A 31 -6.72 3.54 -10.06
C ASP A 31 -6.66 5.07 -10.07
N LYS A 32 -7.51 5.73 -9.27
CA LYS A 32 -7.62 7.19 -9.21
C LYS A 32 -7.71 7.66 -7.76
N PRO A 33 -6.59 7.61 -7.00
CA PRO A 33 -6.64 7.93 -5.57
C PRO A 33 -7.08 9.38 -5.27
N GLN A 34 -6.67 10.36 -6.08
CA GLN A 34 -7.08 11.75 -5.87
C GLN A 34 -8.58 11.92 -6.08
N ASP A 35 -9.11 11.34 -7.14
CA ASP A 35 -10.55 11.41 -7.43
C ASP A 35 -11.35 10.69 -6.34
N GLY A 36 -10.84 9.56 -5.86
CA GLY A 36 -11.47 8.83 -4.77
C GLY A 36 -11.51 9.64 -3.49
N LYS A 37 -10.43 10.31 -3.14
CA LYS A 37 -10.37 11.18 -1.96
C LYS A 37 -11.38 12.31 -2.08
N THR A 38 -11.41 12.97 -3.23
CA THR A 38 -12.33 14.09 -3.47
C THR A 38 -13.79 13.63 -3.33
N ALA A 39 -14.14 12.51 -3.95
CA ALA A 39 -15.50 11.99 -3.92
C ALA A 39 -15.93 11.57 -2.50
N LEU A 40 -15.06 10.88 -1.78
CA LEU A 40 -15.37 10.43 -0.42
C LEU A 40 -15.46 11.62 0.55
N SER A 41 -14.58 12.60 0.42
CA SER A 41 -14.63 13.79 1.27
C SER A 41 -15.91 14.58 1.02
N ALA A 42 -16.32 14.72 -0.24
CA ALA A 42 -17.57 15.39 -0.59
C ALA A 42 -18.80 14.67 -0.03
N ALA A 43 -18.72 13.35 0.13
CA ALA A 43 -19.81 12.55 0.71
C ALA A 43 -19.77 12.50 2.25
N GLY A 44 -18.86 13.21 2.88
CA GLY A 44 -18.78 13.31 4.34
C GLY A 44 -17.87 12.29 5.02
N PHE A 45 -17.11 11.50 4.26
CA PHE A 45 -16.16 10.56 4.83
C PHE A 45 -14.83 11.22 5.13
N SER A 46 -14.23 10.87 6.27
CA SER A 46 -12.90 11.33 6.61
C SER A 46 -11.89 10.48 5.84
N THR A 47 -11.14 11.11 4.95
CA THR A 47 -10.17 10.40 4.09
C THR A 47 -8.81 11.09 4.10
N MET A 48 -7.77 10.29 3.86
CA MET A 48 -6.40 10.77 3.77
C MET A 48 -5.68 9.98 2.69
N LEU A 49 -4.79 10.65 1.96
CA LEU A 49 -3.87 9.98 1.04
C LEU A 49 -2.55 9.74 1.77
N THR A 50 -2.05 8.53 1.64
CA THR A 50 -0.79 8.12 2.25
C THR A 50 0.12 7.55 1.16
N ASP A 51 1.36 8.02 1.12
CA ASP A 51 2.33 7.48 0.17
C ASP A 51 2.83 6.12 0.66
N VAL A 52 2.74 5.13 -0.20
CA VAL A 52 3.18 3.77 0.08
C VAL A 52 4.01 3.24 -1.08
N PHE A 53 4.76 2.18 -0.81
CA PHE A 53 5.44 1.43 -1.86
C PHE A 53 4.67 0.15 -2.14
N ILE A 54 4.59 -0.22 -3.42
CA ILE A 54 4.14 -1.54 -3.82
C ILE A 54 5.38 -2.31 -4.27
N LEU A 55 5.72 -3.34 -3.52
CA LEU A 55 6.87 -4.18 -3.82
C LEU A 55 6.42 -5.39 -4.64
N SER A 56 7.15 -5.65 -5.72
CA SER A 56 6.94 -6.86 -6.52
C SER A 56 8.05 -7.84 -6.19
N ILE A 57 7.70 -9.01 -5.70
CA ILE A 57 8.66 -10.04 -5.29
C ILE A 57 8.35 -11.35 -5.98
N PRO A 58 9.37 -12.20 -6.24
CA PRO A 58 9.12 -13.52 -6.78
C PRO A 58 8.24 -14.34 -5.83
N HIS A 59 7.28 -15.07 -6.38
CA HIS A 59 6.41 -15.93 -5.59
C HIS A 59 7.11 -17.27 -5.36
N GLU A 60 8.11 -17.26 -4.50
CA GLU A 60 8.90 -18.45 -4.17
C GLU A 60 9.27 -18.45 -2.69
N PRO A 61 9.56 -19.62 -2.10
CA PRO A 61 9.92 -19.70 -0.69
C PRO A 61 11.11 -18.81 -0.33
N GLY A 62 10.99 -18.06 0.73
CA GLY A 62 12.06 -17.21 1.24
C GLY A 62 12.18 -15.83 0.62
N ALA A 63 11.43 -15.52 -0.45
CA ALA A 63 11.50 -14.21 -1.10
C ALA A 63 11.10 -13.08 -0.16
N LEU A 64 9.99 -13.24 0.55
CA LEU A 64 9.54 -12.24 1.52
C LEU A 64 10.52 -12.10 2.68
N GLN A 65 11.10 -13.20 3.14
CA GLN A 65 12.11 -13.17 4.19
C GLN A 65 13.33 -12.34 3.81
N GLN A 66 13.76 -12.42 2.56
CA GLN A 66 14.89 -11.62 2.07
C GLN A 66 14.57 -10.14 2.13
N ILE A 67 13.36 -9.74 1.74
CA ILE A 67 12.91 -8.36 1.81
C ILE A 67 12.90 -7.88 3.25
N LEU A 68 12.36 -8.67 4.16
CA LEU A 68 12.30 -8.33 5.58
C LEU A 68 13.70 -8.22 6.19
N ARG A 69 14.63 -9.05 5.74
CA ARG A 69 16.02 -8.99 6.19
C ARG A 69 16.69 -7.69 5.73
N VAL A 70 16.47 -7.27 4.48
CA VAL A 70 16.99 -6.00 3.98
C VAL A 70 16.45 -4.84 4.82
N ILE A 71 15.15 -4.84 5.10
CA ILE A 71 14.51 -3.81 5.92
C ILE A 71 15.15 -3.75 7.31
N SER A 72 15.39 -4.90 7.93
CA SER A 72 15.99 -4.99 9.24
C SER A 72 17.46 -4.56 9.23
N ASP A 73 18.26 -5.07 8.29
CA ASP A 73 19.69 -4.78 8.21
C ASP A 73 19.97 -3.30 7.91
N GLU A 74 19.12 -2.66 7.14
CA GLU A 74 19.26 -1.24 6.80
C GLU A 74 18.54 -0.33 7.81
N GLU A 75 18.02 -0.91 8.88
CA GLU A 75 17.34 -0.18 9.96
C GLU A 75 16.16 0.68 9.47
N LEU A 76 15.41 0.15 8.51
CA LEU A 76 14.19 0.79 8.04
C LEU A 76 13.03 0.46 8.98
N SER A 77 12.16 1.45 9.21
CA SER A 77 10.95 1.24 10.00
C SER A 77 9.74 1.08 9.08
N VAL A 78 9.04 -0.03 9.25
CA VAL A 78 7.78 -0.31 8.55
C VAL A 78 6.63 0.02 9.51
N GLU A 79 5.72 0.89 9.07
CA GLU A 79 4.54 1.19 9.87
C GLU A 79 3.49 0.11 9.71
N TYR A 80 3.30 -0.39 8.48
CA TYR A 80 2.44 -1.54 8.21
C TYR A 80 2.74 -2.08 6.81
N MET A 81 2.28 -3.31 6.57
CA MET A 81 2.37 -3.94 5.25
C MET A 81 1.25 -4.96 5.10
N TYR A 82 0.83 -5.20 3.87
CA TYR A 82 -0.18 -6.22 3.57
C TYR A 82 -0.06 -6.68 2.11
N GLY A 83 -0.56 -7.89 1.85
CA GLY A 83 -0.56 -8.44 0.50
C GLY A 83 -1.58 -7.76 -0.39
N LEU A 84 -1.18 -7.45 -1.61
CA LEU A 84 -2.06 -6.82 -2.61
C LEU A 84 -2.66 -7.87 -3.53
N SER A 85 -1.80 -8.68 -4.14
CA SER A 85 -2.23 -9.76 -5.01
C SER A 85 -1.14 -10.82 -5.11
N VAL A 86 -1.55 -12.04 -5.37
CA VAL A 86 -0.65 -13.16 -5.63
C VAL A 86 -1.12 -13.83 -6.91
N GLY A 87 -0.28 -13.84 -7.94
CA GLY A 87 -0.62 -14.45 -9.20
C GLY A 87 0.60 -14.61 -10.08
N GLY A 88 0.66 -15.70 -10.85
CA GLY A 88 1.80 -16.00 -11.67
C GLY A 88 3.07 -16.20 -10.84
N ASP A 89 4.16 -15.64 -11.31
CA ASP A 89 5.48 -15.81 -10.69
C ASP A 89 5.81 -14.71 -9.68
N GLU A 90 4.95 -13.70 -9.51
CA GLU A 90 5.21 -12.58 -8.64
C GLU A 90 4.06 -12.32 -7.66
N ALA A 91 4.42 -11.85 -6.47
CA ALA A 91 3.47 -11.37 -5.48
C ALA A 91 3.70 -9.87 -5.28
N SER A 92 2.63 -9.14 -5.00
CA SER A 92 2.70 -7.71 -4.73
C SER A 92 2.33 -7.43 -3.28
N ILE A 93 3.10 -6.57 -2.63
CA ILE A 93 2.91 -6.21 -1.23
C ILE A 93 2.89 -4.70 -1.11
N VAL A 94 1.92 -4.16 -0.39
CA VAL A 94 1.86 -2.74 -0.03
C VAL A 94 2.63 -2.55 1.27
N VAL A 95 3.56 -1.58 1.28
CA VAL A 95 4.37 -1.29 2.46
C VAL A 95 4.35 0.21 2.74
N LYS A 96 3.99 0.58 3.96
CA LYS A 96 4.09 1.96 4.44
C LYS A 96 5.37 2.08 5.27
N MET A 97 6.30 2.91 4.77
CA MET A 97 7.59 3.15 5.43
C MET A 97 7.57 4.47 6.18
N SER A 98 8.29 4.55 7.29
CA SER A 98 8.40 5.78 8.07
C SER A 98 9.26 6.83 7.38
N ASP A 99 10.32 6.42 6.68
CA ASP A 99 11.20 7.31 5.92
C ASP A 99 11.19 6.90 4.45
N LEU A 100 10.42 7.64 3.65
CA LEU A 100 10.23 7.32 2.23
C LEU A 100 11.51 7.50 1.41
N ILE A 101 12.30 8.51 1.73
CA ILE A 101 13.52 8.81 0.97
C ILE A 101 14.55 7.72 1.21
N LYS A 102 14.78 7.36 2.46
CA LYS A 102 15.72 6.30 2.82
C LYS A 102 15.29 4.95 2.25
N ALA A 103 13.99 4.66 2.34
CA ALA A 103 13.44 3.41 1.82
C ALA A 103 13.64 3.29 0.31
N ASP A 104 13.38 4.37 -0.43
CA ASP A 104 13.57 4.38 -1.88
C ASP A 104 15.02 4.10 -2.25
N GLU A 105 15.98 4.74 -1.56
CA GLU A 105 17.40 4.51 -1.78
C GLU A 105 17.80 3.06 -1.49
N VAL A 106 17.32 2.50 -0.39
CA VAL A 106 17.64 1.13 0.01
C VAL A 106 17.06 0.13 -0.99
N PHE A 107 15.82 0.30 -1.39
CA PHE A 107 15.20 -0.59 -2.37
C PHE A 107 15.91 -0.54 -3.72
N ALA A 108 16.33 0.64 -4.16
CA ALA A 108 17.10 0.78 -5.39
C ALA A 108 18.48 0.10 -5.27
N LYS A 109 19.15 0.27 -4.13
CA LYS A 109 20.44 -0.34 -3.86
C LYS A 109 20.40 -1.86 -3.90
N HIS A 110 19.35 -2.46 -3.38
CA HIS A 110 19.16 -3.91 -3.35
C HIS A 110 18.40 -4.44 -4.57
N LYS A 111 18.13 -3.59 -5.55
CA LYS A 111 17.45 -3.93 -6.80
C LYS A 111 16.06 -4.54 -6.53
N ILE A 112 15.37 -4.03 -5.53
CA ILE A 112 13.99 -4.43 -5.23
C ILE A 112 13.06 -3.63 -6.12
N LYS A 113 12.18 -4.33 -6.82
CA LYS A 113 11.24 -3.72 -7.76
C LYS A 113 10.12 -3.03 -6.98
N THR A 114 10.00 -1.72 -7.13
CA THR A 114 9.02 -0.92 -6.38
C THR A 114 8.24 0.01 -7.29
N LEU A 115 7.03 0.33 -6.85
CA LEU A 115 6.22 1.41 -7.39
C LEU A 115 5.80 2.32 -6.25
N SER A 116 5.89 3.63 -6.46
CA SER A 116 5.33 4.59 -5.51
C SER A 116 3.84 4.75 -5.81
N TYR A 117 3.02 4.79 -4.76
CA TYR A 117 1.58 4.86 -4.91
C TYR A 117 0.95 5.65 -3.76
N SER A 118 -0.27 6.15 -3.97
CA SER A 118 -1.04 6.83 -2.93
C SER A 118 -2.21 5.96 -2.51
N GLU A 119 -2.29 5.67 -1.22
CA GLU A 119 -3.32 4.84 -0.63
C GLU A 119 -4.38 5.72 0.04
N LEU A 120 -5.65 5.40 -0.20
CA LEU A 120 -6.78 6.02 0.50
C LEU A 120 -6.97 5.33 1.85
N GLY A 121 -7.10 6.10 2.89
CA GLY A 121 -7.31 5.53 4.22
C GLY A 121 -7.99 6.44 5.19
#